data_a0fd3eb05cb15878973dd09b85a8dabb
#
_entry.id   a0fd3eb05cb15878973dd09b85a8dabb
#
_cell.length_a   1.000
_cell.length_b   1.000
_cell.length_c   1.000
_cell.angle_alpha   90.00
_cell.angle_beta   90.00
_cell.angle_gamma   90.00
#
_symmetry.space_group_name_H-M   'P 1'
#
loop_
_entity.id
_entity.type
_entity.pdbx_description
1 polymer ?
#
loop_
_entity_poly.entity_id
_entity_poly.type
_entity_poly.pdbx_seq_one_letter_code
_entity_poly.pdbx_strand_id
1 'polypeptide(L)'
;MTDILSGVYENINSPIHNINAKYKIPCFLAMIILTLAAKSYVVYIIDFLILAICILISKLNIKHFISAISKLWLFYLIIFLMNALFFGKGETVLSFWKINITTLGIRQGAVIVLNVIFVILWSKLFVLTSSPIEITNAINFYLTPLKLFKVPTENLALILSVSIQFVPTLLIEAQNIKMAQIARGAEFESKNIFKKAKCIFPLIVPIFINAFKRADELSQALEARGLSLIHI
;
A
#
# COMPACT_ATOMS: atom_id res chain seq x y z
N MET A 1 -13.28 10.76 -13.15
CA MET A 1 -11.99 11.49 -13.14
C MET A 1 -11.28 11.51 -11.79
N THR A 2 -12.00 11.24 -10.73
CA THR A 2 -11.50 11.15 -9.34
C THR A 2 -10.80 9.83 -9.00
N ASP A 3 -10.89 8.82 -9.88
CA ASP A 3 -10.51 7.43 -9.56
C ASP A 3 -9.00 7.15 -9.54
N ILE A 4 -8.17 8.02 -10.07
CA ILE A 4 -6.71 7.80 -10.08
C ILE A 4 -6.05 8.37 -8.82
N LEU A 5 -6.59 9.44 -8.27
CA LEU A 5 -6.13 10.05 -7.02
C LEU A 5 -6.74 9.37 -5.79
N SER A 6 -7.97 8.88 -5.92
CA SER A 6 -8.69 8.12 -4.90
C SER A 6 -8.44 6.61 -4.97
N GLY A 7 -7.55 6.16 -5.86
CA GLY A 7 -7.41 4.76 -6.27
C GLY A 7 -7.30 3.72 -5.16
N VAL A 8 -7.19 4.16 -3.91
CA VAL A 8 -7.12 3.26 -2.76
C VAL A 8 -7.84 3.80 -1.52
N TYR A 9 -7.77 5.11 -1.22
CA TYR A 9 -8.41 5.72 -0.05
C TYR A 9 -9.86 6.11 -0.35
N GLU A 10 -10.81 5.65 0.47
CA GLU A 10 -12.21 6.04 0.41
C GLU A 10 -12.49 7.09 1.49
N ASN A 11 -12.84 8.30 1.07
CA ASN A 11 -13.19 9.37 2.01
C ASN A 11 -14.62 9.17 2.56
N ILE A 12 -14.75 8.32 3.57
CA ILE A 12 -15.99 8.01 4.25
C ILE A 12 -15.92 8.52 5.68
N ASN A 13 -16.96 9.25 6.13
CA ASN A 13 -17.08 9.63 7.53
C ASN A 13 -17.41 8.43 8.41
N SER A 14 -16.39 7.83 9.00
CA SER A 14 -16.54 6.77 10.00
C SER A 14 -15.60 6.99 11.19
N PRO A 15 -15.91 6.44 12.37
CA PRO A 15 -15.04 6.56 13.54
C PRO A 15 -13.60 6.11 13.27
N ILE A 16 -13.41 5.07 12.44
CA ILE A 16 -12.07 4.56 12.10
C ILE A 16 -11.32 5.55 11.20
N HIS A 17 -11.99 6.23 10.26
CA HIS A 17 -11.35 7.25 9.42
C HIS A 17 -10.85 8.43 10.25
N ASN A 18 -11.59 8.83 11.29
CA ASN A 18 -11.26 9.97 12.15
C ASN A 18 -10.12 9.70 13.14
N ILE A 19 -9.71 8.43 13.32
CA ILE A 19 -8.55 8.10 14.16
C ILE A 19 -7.28 8.56 13.44
N ASN A 20 -6.41 9.30 14.14
CA ASN A 20 -5.14 9.75 13.60
C ASN A 20 -4.25 8.56 13.20
N ALA A 21 -3.62 8.64 12.03
CA ALA A 21 -2.74 7.59 11.50
C ALA A 21 -1.58 7.23 12.45
N LYS A 22 -1.17 8.14 13.34
CA LYS A 22 -0.17 7.88 14.39
C LYS A 22 -0.55 6.70 15.30
N TYR A 23 -1.85 6.51 15.57
CA TYR A 23 -2.34 5.40 16.39
C TYR A 23 -2.76 4.20 15.55
N LYS A 24 -3.23 4.43 14.31
CA LYS A 24 -3.61 3.35 13.40
C LYS A 24 -2.42 2.47 13.02
N ILE A 25 -1.25 3.07 12.71
CA ILE A 25 -0.06 2.33 12.29
C ILE A 25 0.38 1.29 13.33
N PRO A 26 0.63 1.63 14.62
CA PRO A 26 1.04 0.64 15.60
C PRO A 26 -0.06 -0.37 15.90
N CYS A 27 -1.32 0.04 15.90
CA CYS A 27 -2.44 -0.86 16.11
C CYS A 27 -2.54 -1.91 15.00
N PHE A 28 -2.41 -1.47 13.76
CA PHE A 28 -2.36 -2.33 12.58
C PHE A 28 -1.17 -3.31 12.62
N LEU A 29 0.03 -2.80 12.94
CA LEU A 29 1.22 -3.66 13.08
C LEU A 29 1.05 -4.67 14.21
N ALA A 30 0.47 -4.28 15.34
CA ALA A 30 0.18 -5.18 16.45
C ALA A 30 -0.77 -6.31 16.03
N MET A 31 -1.81 -6.02 15.25
CA MET A 31 -2.73 -7.03 14.73
C MET A 31 -2.05 -7.99 13.75
N ILE A 32 -1.19 -7.50 12.87
CA ILE A 32 -0.39 -8.37 11.99
C ILE A 32 0.53 -9.28 12.79
N ILE A 33 1.24 -8.74 13.78
CA ILE A 33 2.14 -9.53 14.64
C ILE A 33 1.35 -10.59 15.41
N LEU A 34 0.19 -10.23 15.94
CA LEU A 34 -0.71 -11.15 16.65
C LEU A 34 -1.15 -12.29 15.74
N THR A 35 -1.57 -11.98 14.49
CA THR A 35 -1.95 -12.97 13.48
C THR A 35 -0.79 -13.94 13.18
N LEU A 36 0.42 -13.40 12.92
CA LEU A 36 1.59 -14.23 12.59
C LEU A 36 2.09 -15.07 13.78
N ALA A 37 1.93 -14.57 15.01
CA ALA A 37 2.28 -15.28 16.23
C ALA A 37 1.21 -16.28 16.69
N ALA A 38 0.03 -16.29 16.05
CA ALA A 38 -1.10 -17.13 16.44
C ALA A 38 -0.76 -18.62 16.30
N LYS A 39 -0.84 -19.36 17.41
CA LYS A 39 -0.68 -20.81 17.46
C LYS A 39 -2.00 -21.55 17.77
N SER A 40 -3.01 -20.81 18.21
CA SER A 40 -4.30 -21.36 18.63
C SER A 40 -5.42 -20.88 17.70
N TYR A 41 -6.38 -21.74 17.41
CA TYR A 41 -7.57 -21.39 16.63
C TYR A 41 -8.41 -20.28 17.28
N VAL A 42 -8.37 -20.19 18.61
CA VAL A 42 -9.08 -19.13 19.38
C VAL A 42 -8.58 -17.74 18.97
N VAL A 43 -7.26 -17.58 18.75
CA VAL A 43 -6.68 -16.29 18.35
C VAL A 43 -7.18 -15.88 16.96
N TYR A 44 -7.32 -16.82 16.01
CA TYR A 44 -7.88 -16.52 14.67
C TYR A 44 -9.35 -16.12 14.73
N ILE A 45 -10.13 -16.73 15.64
CA ILE A 45 -11.55 -16.35 15.83
C ILE A 45 -11.63 -14.94 16.40
N ILE A 46 -10.81 -14.60 17.38
CA ILE A 46 -10.76 -13.26 17.97
C ILE A 46 -10.32 -12.23 16.91
N ASP A 47 -9.26 -12.52 16.15
CA ASP A 47 -8.77 -11.65 15.10
C ASP A 47 -9.82 -11.42 14.01
N PHE A 48 -10.55 -12.47 13.60
CA PHE A 48 -11.66 -12.36 12.67
C PHE A 48 -12.80 -11.47 13.20
N LEU A 49 -13.16 -11.63 14.47
CA LEU A 49 -14.21 -10.82 15.09
C LEU A 49 -13.81 -9.34 15.15
N ILE A 50 -12.57 -9.05 15.56
CA ILE A 50 -12.05 -7.67 15.60
C ILE A 50 -12.05 -7.06 14.19
N LEU A 51 -11.54 -7.80 13.19
CA LEU A 51 -11.51 -7.36 11.81
C LEU A 51 -12.92 -7.12 11.26
N ALA A 52 -13.87 -8.02 11.51
CA ALA A 52 -15.26 -7.87 11.10
C ALA A 52 -15.91 -6.62 11.73
N ILE A 53 -15.70 -6.40 13.02
CA ILE A 53 -16.17 -5.20 13.72
C ILE A 53 -15.55 -3.93 13.12
N CYS A 54 -14.25 -3.93 12.84
CA CYS A 54 -13.57 -2.81 12.20
C CYS A 54 -14.12 -2.52 10.79
N ILE A 55 -14.39 -3.55 9.98
CA ILE A 55 -15.00 -3.38 8.66
C ILE A 55 -16.40 -2.78 8.78
N LEU A 56 -17.23 -3.25 9.70
CA LEU A 56 -18.58 -2.74 9.92
C LEU A 56 -18.56 -1.28 10.37
N ILE A 57 -17.72 -0.93 11.34
CA ILE A 57 -17.59 0.44 11.84
C ILE A 57 -17.03 1.39 10.77
N SER A 58 -16.13 0.90 9.90
CA SER A 58 -15.55 1.73 8.83
C SER A 58 -16.53 2.04 7.70
N LYS A 59 -17.70 1.38 7.66
CA LYS A 59 -18.73 1.53 6.60
C LYS A 59 -18.20 1.27 5.18
N LEU A 60 -17.12 0.53 5.05
CA LEU A 60 -16.52 0.19 3.78
C LEU A 60 -17.32 -0.91 3.06
N ASN A 61 -17.29 -0.87 1.72
CA ASN A 61 -17.96 -1.90 0.95
C ASN A 61 -17.22 -3.25 1.05
N ILE A 62 -17.90 -4.27 1.53
CA ILE A 62 -17.35 -5.61 1.72
C ILE A 62 -16.80 -6.23 0.41
N LYS A 63 -17.29 -5.74 -0.75
CA LYS A 63 -16.81 -6.17 -2.07
C LYS A 63 -15.33 -5.91 -2.28
N HIS A 64 -14.77 -4.85 -1.68
CA HIS A 64 -13.33 -4.54 -1.76
C HIS A 64 -12.48 -5.62 -1.09
N PHE A 65 -12.94 -6.18 0.02
CA PHE A 65 -12.27 -7.23 0.77
C PHE A 65 -12.38 -8.58 0.06
N ILE A 66 -13.58 -8.92 -0.41
CA ILE A 66 -13.82 -10.15 -1.20
C ILE A 66 -12.99 -10.11 -2.49
N SER A 67 -12.98 -8.99 -3.19
CA SER A 67 -12.17 -8.83 -4.41
C SER A 67 -10.65 -8.94 -4.13
N ALA A 68 -10.17 -8.49 -2.97
CA ALA A 68 -8.77 -8.63 -2.60
C ALA A 68 -8.37 -10.11 -2.39
N ILE A 69 -9.26 -10.89 -1.76
CA ILE A 69 -9.06 -12.33 -1.57
C ILE A 69 -9.16 -13.07 -2.91
N SER A 70 -10.22 -12.81 -3.69
CA SER A 70 -10.49 -13.57 -4.93
C SER A 70 -9.42 -13.36 -6.00
N LYS A 71 -8.80 -12.18 -6.08
CA LYS A 71 -7.72 -11.91 -7.05
C LYS A 71 -6.46 -12.74 -6.81
N LEU A 72 -6.24 -13.20 -5.60
CA LEU A 72 -5.03 -13.92 -5.19
C LEU A 72 -5.30 -15.43 -4.96
N TRP A 73 -6.45 -15.96 -5.38
CA TRP A 73 -6.84 -17.35 -5.14
C TRP A 73 -5.78 -18.36 -5.64
N LEU A 74 -5.19 -18.12 -6.81
CA LEU A 74 -4.14 -18.95 -7.36
C LEU A 74 -2.88 -18.98 -6.47
N PHE A 75 -2.54 -17.82 -5.91
CA PHE A 75 -1.40 -17.67 -4.99
C PHE A 75 -1.64 -18.47 -3.70
N TYR A 76 -2.83 -18.40 -3.12
CA TYR A 76 -3.19 -19.22 -1.95
C TYR A 76 -3.15 -20.70 -2.25
N LEU A 77 -3.63 -21.10 -3.43
CA LEU A 77 -3.58 -22.49 -3.88
C LEU A 77 -2.13 -22.99 -3.98
N ILE A 78 -1.25 -22.20 -4.58
CA ILE A 78 0.18 -22.56 -4.70
C ILE A 78 0.82 -22.69 -3.32
N ILE A 79 0.61 -21.74 -2.40
CA ILE A 79 1.14 -21.81 -1.04
C ILE A 79 0.64 -23.07 -0.34
N PHE A 80 -0.65 -23.35 -0.42
CA PHE A 80 -1.25 -24.53 0.19
C PHE A 80 -0.64 -25.82 -0.35
N LEU A 81 -0.57 -25.97 -1.68
CA LEU A 81 -0.01 -27.14 -2.35
C LEU A 81 1.47 -27.32 -2.02
N MET A 82 2.26 -26.25 -2.05
CA MET A 82 3.68 -26.33 -1.72
C MET A 82 3.90 -26.84 -0.29
N ASN A 83 3.11 -26.35 0.67
CA ASN A 83 3.22 -26.83 2.05
C ASN A 83 2.69 -28.27 2.21
N ALA A 84 1.57 -28.61 1.57
CA ALA A 84 0.99 -29.93 1.66
C ALA A 84 1.89 -31.03 1.06
N LEU A 85 2.61 -30.71 -0.05
CA LEU A 85 3.45 -31.65 -0.79
C LEU A 85 4.88 -31.76 -0.26
N PHE A 86 5.46 -30.64 0.21
CA PHE A 86 6.89 -30.57 0.57
C PHE A 86 7.16 -30.53 2.07
N PHE A 87 6.14 -30.34 2.90
CA PHE A 87 6.29 -30.38 4.34
C PHE A 87 6.32 -31.82 4.86
N GLY A 88 7.47 -32.48 4.71
CA GLY A 88 7.68 -33.90 4.93
C GLY A 88 7.63 -34.42 6.38
N LYS A 89 7.02 -33.66 7.34
CA LYS A 89 6.90 -34.05 8.74
C LYS A 89 5.47 -34.48 9.07
N GLY A 90 5.29 -35.62 9.73
CA GLY A 90 4.00 -36.11 10.23
C GLY A 90 3.57 -37.44 9.60
N GLU A 91 2.36 -37.89 9.97
CA GLU A 91 1.77 -39.10 9.41
C GLU A 91 1.42 -38.88 7.92
N THR A 92 1.85 -39.79 7.06
CA THR A 92 1.55 -39.77 5.63
C THR A 92 0.10 -40.17 5.41
N VAL A 93 -0.69 -39.28 4.82
CA VAL A 93 -2.09 -39.55 4.40
C VAL A 93 -2.12 -40.21 3.04
N LEU A 94 -1.26 -39.76 2.11
CA LEU A 94 -1.13 -40.28 0.76
C LEU A 94 0.33 -40.23 0.37
N SER A 95 0.86 -41.40 -0.05
CA SER A 95 2.19 -41.50 -0.66
C SER A 95 2.04 -41.83 -2.14
N PHE A 96 2.49 -40.93 -3.00
CA PHE A 96 2.53 -41.15 -4.44
C PHE A 96 3.96 -40.92 -4.95
N TRP A 97 4.67 -42.03 -5.23
CA TRP A 97 6.06 -42.09 -5.69
C TRP A 97 7.06 -41.37 -4.77
N LYS A 98 7.36 -40.10 -5.02
CA LYS A 98 8.31 -39.27 -4.22
C LYS A 98 7.63 -38.17 -3.40
N ILE A 99 6.31 -38.05 -3.46
CA ILE A 99 5.56 -36.99 -2.82
C ILE A 99 4.71 -37.63 -1.71
N ASN A 100 4.96 -37.19 -0.46
CA ASN A 100 4.23 -37.64 0.71
C ASN A 100 3.38 -36.50 1.25
N ILE A 101 2.08 -36.59 1.06
CA ILE A 101 1.15 -35.65 1.66
C ILE A 101 0.98 -36.04 3.12
N THR A 102 1.35 -35.11 4.02
CA THR A 102 1.30 -35.34 5.48
C THR A 102 0.18 -34.51 6.12
N THR A 103 -0.40 -35.04 7.21
CA THR A 103 -1.41 -34.32 7.99
C THR A 103 -0.90 -32.97 8.51
N LEU A 104 0.37 -32.94 8.94
CA LEU A 104 1.01 -31.70 9.38
C LEU A 104 1.22 -30.70 8.24
N GLY A 105 1.56 -31.18 7.04
CA GLY A 105 1.70 -30.32 5.84
C GLY A 105 0.39 -29.64 5.44
N ILE A 106 -0.72 -30.37 5.46
CA ILE A 106 -2.06 -29.81 5.20
C ILE A 106 -2.42 -28.76 6.26
N ARG A 107 -2.22 -29.10 7.54
CA ARG A 107 -2.49 -28.15 8.63
C ARG A 107 -1.64 -26.90 8.53
N GLN A 108 -0.34 -27.06 8.29
CA GLN A 108 0.61 -25.95 8.15
C GLN A 108 0.26 -25.07 6.94
N GLY A 109 -0.06 -25.70 5.80
CA GLY A 109 -0.50 -25.00 4.60
C GLY A 109 -1.76 -24.17 4.83
N ALA A 110 -2.76 -24.73 5.53
CA ALA A 110 -3.99 -24.02 5.88
C ALA A 110 -3.72 -22.82 6.82
N VAL A 111 -2.86 -22.99 7.82
CA VAL A 111 -2.47 -21.91 8.75
C VAL A 111 -1.74 -20.79 8.01
N ILE A 112 -0.81 -21.11 7.11
CA ILE A 112 -0.08 -20.09 6.34
C ILE A 112 -1.04 -19.33 5.42
N VAL A 113 -1.94 -20.01 4.74
CA VAL A 113 -2.94 -19.37 3.88
C VAL A 113 -3.84 -18.44 4.69
N LEU A 114 -4.31 -18.87 5.87
CA LEU A 114 -5.10 -18.03 6.77
C LEU A 114 -4.32 -16.78 7.20
N ASN A 115 -3.06 -16.93 7.61
CA ASN A 115 -2.20 -15.80 7.99
C ASN A 115 -2.09 -14.79 6.83
N VAL A 116 -1.84 -15.26 5.61
CA VAL A 116 -1.72 -14.39 4.43
C VAL A 116 -3.05 -13.65 4.16
N ILE A 117 -4.18 -14.35 4.26
CA ILE A 117 -5.51 -13.75 4.08
C ILE A 117 -5.74 -12.64 5.12
N PHE A 118 -5.49 -12.89 6.40
CA PHE A 118 -5.67 -11.89 7.45
C PHE A 118 -4.75 -10.68 7.25
N VAL A 119 -3.47 -10.89 6.92
CA VAL A 119 -2.53 -9.80 6.64
C VAL A 119 -3.02 -8.93 5.47
N ILE A 120 -3.55 -9.55 4.40
CA ILE A 120 -4.10 -8.82 3.26
C ILE A 120 -5.35 -8.05 3.66
N LEU A 121 -6.24 -8.63 4.46
CA LEU A 121 -7.46 -7.96 4.92
C LEU A 121 -7.15 -6.77 5.83
N TRP A 122 -6.23 -6.92 6.79
CA TRP A 122 -5.75 -5.84 7.64
C TRP A 122 -5.07 -4.73 6.82
N SER A 123 -4.18 -5.10 5.89
CA SER A 123 -3.57 -4.17 4.95
C SER A 123 -4.61 -3.40 4.15
N LYS A 124 -5.61 -4.08 3.62
CA LYS A 124 -6.68 -3.46 2.83
C LYS A 124 -7.48 -2.48 3.67
N LEU A 125 -7.84 -2.86 4.89
CA LEU A 125 -8.54 -1.98 5.83
C LEU A 125 -7.73 -0.72 6.11
N PHE A 126 -6.43 -0.85 6.42
CA PHE A 126 -5.54 0.28 6.70
C PHE A 126 -5.44 1.24 5.52
N VAL A 127 -5.22 0.72 4.32
CA VAL A 127 -5.06 1.53 3.11
C VAL A 127 -6.35 2.26 2.72
N LEU A 128 -7.52 1.61 2.89
CA LEU A 128 -8.81 2.25 2.61
C LEU A 128 -9.19 3.32 3.63
N THR A 129 -8.71 3.21 4.87
CA THR A 129 -9.08 4.12 5.97
C THR A 129 -8.06 5.21 6.26
N SER A 130 -6.88 5.20 5.63
CA SER A 130 -5.81 6.16 5.91
C SER A 130 -5.41 6.92 4.66
N SER A 131 -5.48 8.26 4.72
CA SER A 131 -5.05 9.09 3.61
C SER A 131 -3.52 9.16 3.50
N PRO A 132 -2.93 9.36 2.31
CA PRO A 132 -1.49 9.50 2.13
C PRO A 132 -0.90 10.63 2.99
N ILE A 133 -1.62 11.73 3.16
CA ILE A 133 -1.19 12.88 3.97
C ILE A 133 -1.15 12.51 5.46
N GLU A 134 -2.14 11.77 5.96
CA GLU A 134 -2.14 11.29 7.36
C GLU A 134 -0.99 10.31 7.63
N ILE A 135 -0.72 9.41 6.69
CA ILE A 135 0.41 8.46 6.79
C ILE A 135 1.72 9.23 6.87
N THR A 136 1.92 10.27 6.05
CA THR A 136 3.14 11.09 6.09
C THR A 136 3.29 11.82 7.43
N ASN A 137 2.21 12.41 7.94
CA ASN A 137 2.23 13.07 9.23
C ASN A 137 2.57 12.08 10.37
N ALA A 138 2.10 10.85 10.27
CA ALA A 138 2.45 9.81 11.22
C ALA A 138 3.93 9.39 11.10
N ILE A 139 4.45 9.23 9.88
CA ILE A 139 5.87 8.94 9.63
C ILE A 139 6.75 10.05 10.22
N ASN A 140 6.40 11.32 9.98
CA ASN A 140 7.13 12.45 10.55
C ASN A 140 7.15 12.42 12.08
N PHE A 141 6.03 12.04 12.70
CA PHE A 141 5.98 11.87 14.16
C PHE A 141 6.93 10.77 14.65
N TYR A 142 6.99 9.63 13.96
CA TYR A 142 7.88 8.52 14.31
C TYR A 142 9.36 8.77 13.97
N LEU A 143 9.64 9.67 13.02
CA LEU A 143 11.00 10.11 12.73
C LEU A 143 11.52 11.10 13.77
N THR A 144 10.65 11.82 14.48
CA THR A 144 11.07 12.84 15.46
C THR A 144 12.05 12.32 16.53
N PRO A 145 11.87 11.16 17.17
CA PRO A 145 12.83 10.64 18.14
C PRO A 145 14.20 10.29 17.53
N LEU A 146 14.29 10.07 16.20
CA LEU A 146 15.59 9.86 15.53
C LEU A 146 16.50 11.10 15.52
N LYS A 147 15.96 12.28 15.86
CA LYS A 147 16.79 13.48 16.12
C LYS A 147 17.86 13.25 17.20
N LEU A 148 17.56 12.40 18.17
CA LEU A 148 18.53 12.00 19.21
C LEU A 148 19.78 11.32 18.63
N PHE A 149 19.67 10.69 17.46
CA PHE A 149 20.78 10.04 16.75
C PHE A 149 21.45 10.96 15.72
N LYS A 150 21.24 12.29 15.81
CA LYS A 150 21.79 13.31 14.88
C LYS A 150 21.38 13.11 13.40
N VAL A 151 20.28 12.41 13.15
CA VAL A 151 19.72 12.29 11.80
C VAL A 151 18.98 13.58 11.47
N PRO A 152 19.17 14.21 10.29
CA PRO A 152 18.48 15.46 9.89
C PRO A 152 17.00 15.18 9.54
N THR A 153 16.22 14.83 10.57
CA THR A 153 14.82 14.43 10.41
C THR A 153 13.90 15.55 9.94
N GLU A 154 14.30 16.81 10.21
CA GLU A 154 13.52 17.99 9.77
C GLU A 154 13.51 18.11 8.24
N ASN A 155 14.66 17.88 7.62
CA ASN A 155 14.80 17.92 6.17
C ASN A 155 14.03 16.76 5.51
N LEU A 156 14.14 15.55 6.08
CA LEU A 156 13.38 14.40 5.62
C LEU A 156 11.86 14.64 5.75
N ALA A 157 11.43 15.21 6.87
CA ALA A 157 10.02 15.55 7.09
C ALA A 157 9.52 16.58 6.07
N LEU A 158 10.32 17.60 5.79
CA LEU A 158 9.99 18.64 4.80
C LEU A 158 9.91 18.03 3.40
N ILE A 159 10.93 17.26 2.98
CA ILE A 159 10.95 16.60 1.66
C ILE A 159 9.73 15.68 1.49
N LEU A 160 9.42 14.84 2.48
CA LEU A 160 8.26 13.95 2.43
C LEU A 160 6.94 14.73 2.32
N SER A 161 6.77 15.77 3.13
CA SER A 161 5.55 16.58 3.14
C SER A 161 5.33 17.27 1.81
N VAL A 162 6.38 17.90 1.27
CA VAL A 162 6.34 18.58 -0.03
C VAL A 162 6.09 17.58 -1.17
N SER A 163 6.80 16.44 -1.17
CA SER A 163 6.64 15.41 -2.21
C SER A 163 5.21 14.89 -2.28
N ILE A 164 4.59 14.59 -1.15
CA ILE A 164 3.21 14.08 -1.11
C ILE A 164 2.20 15.14 -1.53
N GLN A 165 2.44 16.41 -1.22
CA GLN A 165 1.60 17.50 -1.68
C GLN A 165 1.68 17.71 -3.20
N PHE A 166 2.85 17.46 -3.81
CA PHE A 166 3.04 17.63 -5.24
C PHE A 166 2.53 16.45 -6.08
N VAL A 167 2.53 15.22 -5.55
CA VAL A 167 2.07 14.03 -6.28
C VAL A 167 0.66 14.21 -6.91
N PRO A 168 -0.39 14.62 -6.17
CA PRO A 168 -1.70 14.87 -6.76
C PRO A 168 -1.67 15.90 -7.89
N THR A 169 -0.93 16.98 -7.70
CA THR A 169 -0.83 18.07 -8.68
C THR A 169 -0.14 17.61 -9.96
N LEU A 170 0.96 16.87 -9.83
CA LEU A 170 1.67 16.29 -10.98
C LEU A 170 0.84 15.26 -11.72
N LEU A 171 0.00 14.47 -11.01
CA LEU A 171 -0.91 13.52 -11.62
C LEU A 171 -2.00 14.22 -12.46
N ILE A 172 -2.59 15.31 -11.95
CA ILE A 172 -3.56 16.11 -12.70
C ILE A 172 -2.91 16.71 -13.95
N GLU A 173 -1.71 17.23 -13.81
CA GLU A 173 -0.95 17.80 -14.91
C GLU A 173 -0.61 16.75 -15.98
N ALA A 174 -0.15 15.56 -15.55
CA ALA A 174 0.09 14.44 -16.46
C ALA A 174 -1.16 14.02 -17.23
N GLN A 175 -2.33 14.03 -16.57
CA GLN A 175 -3.60 13.76 -17.23
C GLN A 175 -3.96 14.83 -18.27
N ASN A 176 -3.78 16.11 -17.94
CA ASN A 176 -4.05 17.21 -18.86
C ASN A 176 -3.14 17.14 -20.09
N ILE A 177 -1.84 16.88 -19.90
CA ILE A 177 -0.89 16.68 -21.00
C ILE A 177 -1.29 15.45 -21.84
N LYS A 178 -1.66 14.34 -21.17
CA LYS A 178 -2.13 13.13 -21.88
C LYS A 178 -3.34 13.42 -22.75
N MET A 179 -4.34 14.13 -22.23
CA MET A 179 -5.53 14.52 -23.00
C MET A 179 -5.18 15.42 -24.19
N ALA A 180 -4.28 16.37 -24.00
CA ALA A 180 -3.78 17.22 -25.09
C ALA A 180 -3.04 16.41 -26.16
N GLN A 181 -2.27 15.40 -25.79
CA GLN A 181 -1.57 14.52 -26.75
C GLN A 181 -2.56 13.59 -27.48
N ILE A 182 -3.61 13.11 -26.82
CA ILE A 182 -4.69 12.34 -27.47
C ILE A 182 -5.38 13.21 -28.51
N ALA A 183 -5.67 14.47 -28.20
CA ALA A 183 -6.26 15.42 -29.18
C ALA A 183 -5.35 15.70 -30.39
N ARG A 184 -4.03 15.51 -30.25
CA ARG A 184 -3.03 15.58 -31.34
C ARG A 184 -2.83 14.24 -32.05
N GLY A 185 -3.66 13.23 -31.79
CA GLY A 185 -3.61 11.92 -32.44
C GLY A 185 -2.64 10.91 -31.85
N ALA A 186 -2.21 11.10 -30.61
CA ALA A 186 -1.35 10.12 -29.93
C ALA A 186 -2.15 8.87 -29.48
N GLU A 187 -1.73 7.69 -29.94
CA GLU A 187 -2.36 6.41 -29.68
C GLU A 187 -1.76 5.73 -28.43
N PHE A 188 -2.18 6.09 -27.23
CA PHE A 188 -1.70 5.48 -25.97
C PHE A 188 -2.18 4.04 -25.77
N GLU A 189 -3.24 3.62 -26.45
CA GLU A 189 -3.83 2.27 -26.35
C GLU A 189 -3.36 1.31 -27.46
N SER A 190 -2.38 1.72 -28.26
CA SER A 190 -1.82 0.86 -29.32
C SER A 190 -1.26 -0.45 -28.71
N LYS A 191 -1.57 -1.58 -29.38
CA LYS A 191 -0.98 -2.90 -29.04
C LYS A 191 0.52 -2.97 -29.31
N ASN A 192 1.06 -2.07 -30.12
CA ASN A 192 2.48 -2.02 -30.47
C ASN A 192 3.26 -1.26 -29.38
N ILE A 193 4.18 -1.96 -28.70
CA ILE A 193 4.98 -1.42 -27.59
C ILE A 193 5.84 -0.23 -28.03
N PHE A 194 6.39 -0.26 -29.26
CA PHE A 194 7.20 0.85 -29.80
C PHE A 194 6.36 2.11 -30.04
N LYS A 195 5.15 1.96 -30.59
CA LYS A 195 4.23 3.10 -30.77
C LYS A 195 3.81 3.70 -29.42
N LYS A 196 3.52 2.83 -28.45
CA LYS A 196 3.18 3.24 -27.09
C LYS A 196 4.33 3.99 -26.41
N ALA A 197 5.56 3.52 -26.53
CA ALA A 197 6.74 4.19 -26.00
C ALA A 197 6.93 5.57 -26.66
N LYS A 198 6.76 5.68 -27.97
CA LYS A 198 6.86 6.97 -28.69
C LYS A 198 5.84 8.00 -28.22
N CYS A 199 4.65 7.56 -27.76
CA CYS A 199 3.63 8.44 -27.19
C CYS A 199 3.95 8.88 -25.75
N ILE A 200 4.78 8.13 -25.02
CA ILE A 200 5.12 8.43 -23.62
C ILE A 200 6.15 9.57 -23.53
N PHE A 201 7.12 9.66 -24.46
CA PHE A 201 8.13 10.73 -24.44
C PHE A 201 7.56 12.15 -24.43
N PRO A 202 6.59 12.51 -25.30
CA PRO A 202 5.94 13.83 -25.28
C PRO A 202 5.14 14.10 -24.01
N LEU A 203 4.86 13.07 -23.18
CA LEU A 203 4.23 13.21 -21.88
C LEU A 203 5.26 13.48 -20.78
N ILE A 204 6.37 12.73 -20.79
CA ILE A 204 7.38 12.79 -19.74
C ILE A 204 8.11 14.14 -19.75
N VAL A 205 8.54 14.62 -20.91
CA VAL A 205 9.36 15.84 -21.01
C VAL A 205 8.68 17.07 -20.41
N PRO A 206 7.42 17.41 -20.73
CA PRO A 206 6.74 18.55 -20.12
C PRO A 206 6.55 18.39 -18.60
N ILE A 207 6.25 17.16 -18.12
CA ILE A 207 6.09 16.90 -16.69
C ILE A 207 7.40 17.19 -15.94
N PHE A 208 8.54 16.73 -16.48
CA PHE A 208 9.84 17.02 -15.89
C PHE A 208 10.16 18.51 -15.86
N ILE A 209 9.94 19.22 -16.99
CA ILE A 209 10.20 20.66 -17.07
C ILE A 209 9.36 21.41 -16.02
N ASN A 210 8.10 21.06 -15.88
CA ASN A 210 7.21 21.69 -14.90
C ASN A 210 7.56 21.31 -13.45
N ALA A 211 7.99 20.07 -13.21
CA ALA A 211 8.50 19.66 -11.90
C ALA A 211 9.75 20.46 -11.50
N PHE A 212 10.71 20.67 -12.42
CA PHE A 212 11.88 21.49 -12.14
C PHE A 212 11.54 22.96 -11.91
N LYS A 213 10.63 23.55 -12.70
CA LYS A 213 10.16 24.93 -12.48
C LYS A 213 9.54 25.09 -11.09
N ARG A 214 8.71 24.16 -10.67
CA ARG A 214 8.11 24.17 -9.32
C ARG A 214 9.15 23.99 -8.23
N ALA A 215 10.16 23.15 -8.44
CA ALA A 215 11.26 23.00 -7.49
C ALA A 215 12.06 24.29 -7.33
N ASP A 216 12.31 25.01 -8.44
CA ASP A 216 13.00 26.30 -8.43
C ASP A 216 12.15 27.38 -7.72
N GLU A 217 10.86 27.49 -8.04
CA GLU A 217 9.92 28.41 -7.37
C GLU A 217 9.86 28.13 -5.86
N LEU A 218 9.82 26.85 -5.47
CA LEU A 218 9.81 26.45 -4.06
C LEU A 218 11.16 26.81 -3.37
N SER A 219 12.28 26.58 -4.03
CA SER A 219 13.60 26.94 -3.51
C SER A 219 13.69 28.44 -3.24
N GLN A 220 13.30 29.27 -4.20
CA GLN A 220 13.28 30.74 -4.05
C GLN A 220 12.34 31.15 -2.91
N ALA A 221 11.17 30.53 -2.78
CA ALA A 221 10.23 30.82 -1.70
C ALA A 221 10.78 30.43 -0.30
N LEU A 222 11.54 29.33 -0.21
CA LEU A 222 12.19 28.88 1.03
C LEU A 222 13.36 29.80 1.41
N GLU A 223 14.18 30.19 0.45
CA GLU A 223 15.26 31.17 0.65
C GLU A 223 14.73 32.53 1.13
N ALA A 224 13.63 33.02 0.52
CA ALA A 224 12.98 34.27 0.95
C ALA A 224 12.44 34.20 2.38
N ARG A 225 12.15 32.99 2.89
CA ARG A 225 11.73 32.73 4.29
C ARG A 225 12.90 32.46 5.24
N GLY A 226 14.14 32.59 4.78
CA GLY A 226 15.34 32.36 5.58
C GLY A 226 15.71 30.90 5.81
N LEU A 227 15.07 29.95 5.09
CA LEU A 227 15.44 28.54 5.08
C LEU A 227 16.45 28.30 3.94
N SER A 228 17.74 28.58 4.22
CA SER A 228 18.80 28.26 3.27
C SER A 228 19.08 26.75 3.25
N LEU A 229 18.90 26.10 2.10
CA LEU A 229 19.22 24.68 1.89
C LEU A 229 20.74 24.42 1.79
N ILE A 230 21.55 25.47 1.74
CA ILE A 230 23.02 25.38 1.53
C ILE A 230 23.77 25.07 2.83
N HIS A 231 23.15 25.25 4.00
CA HIS A 231 23.75 24.98 5.30
C HIS A 231 23.25 23.71 6.00
N ILE A 232 22.75 22.76 5.21
CA ILE A 232 22.25 21.49 5.75
C ILE A 232 23.09 20.34 5.20
#